data_712b6ac01e99b3d53fe8329539ed24ce
#
_entry.id   712b6ac01e99b3d53fe8329539ed24ce
#
_cell.length_a   1.000
_cell.length_b   1.000
_cell.length_c   1.000
_cell.angle_alpha   90.00
_cell.angle_beta   90.00
_cell.angle_gamma   90.00
#
_symmetry.space_group_name_H-M   'P 1'
#
loop_
_entity.id
_entity.type
_entity.pdbx_description
1 polymer ?
#
loop_
_entity_poly.entity_id
_entity_poly.type
_entity_poly.pdbx_seq_one_letter_code
_entity_poly.pdbx_strand_id
1 'polypeptide(L)'
;MKVVTLKDIPNVPAEGAAERIEGWNGPVARTRQTIIEPGDSKNYNCSVVNFSQGCTTGWHTHDCDQVLVVTSGSGMVANEREKREINVGDVVHIKAGERHWHGAKADTTMGHITITMADGKATWG
;
A
#
# COMPACT_ATOMS: atom_id res chain seq x y z
N MET A 1 -0.07 18.89 17.67
CA MET A 1 0.36 17.47 17.67
C MET A 1 -0.87 16.59 17.58
N LYS A 2 -0.79 15.51 16.82
CA LYS A 2 -1.90 14.57 16.66
C LYS A 2 -1.41 13.14 16.94
N VAL A 3 -2.20 12.40 17.70
CA VAL A 3 -1.95 10.97 17.95
C VAL A 3 -3.16 10.21 17.41
N VAL A 4 -2.92 9.20 16.60
CA VAL A 4 -3.98 8.33 16.07
C VAL A 4 -3.77 6.90 16.55
N THR A 5 -4.87 6.20 16.76
CA THR A 5 -4.87 4.76 16.99
C THR A 5 -5.44 4.10 15.75
N LEU A 6 -4.64 3.29 15.08
CA LEU A 6 -4.99 2.77 13.75
C LEU A 6 -6.34 2.05 13.71
N LYS A 7 -6.63 1.23 14.73
CA LYS A 7 -7.90 0.49 14.81
C LYS A 7 -9.13 1.39 14.87
N ASP A 8 -8.96 2.65 15.31
CA ASP A 8 -10.08 3.59 15.48
C ASP A 8 -10.31 4.47 14.24
N ILE A 9 -9.44 4.40 13.24
CA ILE A 9 -9.60 5.14 11.99
C ILE A 9 -10.54 4.35 11.07
N PRO A 10 -11.64 4.95 10.58
CA PRO A 10 -12.55 4.25 9.67
C PRO A 10 -11.86 3.79 8.39
N ASN A 11 -12.16 2.56 7.95
CA ASN A 11 -11.79 2.07 6.64
C ASN A 11 -12.74 2.62 5.59
N VAL A 12 -12.19 3.19 4.53
CA VAL A 12 -12.95 3.66 3.38
C VAL A 12 -12.39 3.03 2.10
N PRO A 13 -13.18 2.87 1.03
CA PRO A 13 -12.65 2.37 -0.23
C PRO A 13 -11.46 3.22 -0.69
N ALA A 14 -10.36 2.56 -1.06
CA ALA A 14 -9.19 3.24 -1.58
C ALA A 14 -9.36 3.50 -3.08
N GLU A 15 -8.84 4.63 -3.53
CA GLU A 15 -8.74 4.93 -4.95
C GLU A 15 -7.66 4.08 -5.60
N GLY A 16 -7.78 3.85 -6.91
CA GLY A 16 -6.83 3.09 -7.69
C GLY A 16 -7.25 1.64 -7.90
N ALA A 17 -6.40 0.91 -8.59
CA ALA A 17 -6.68 -0.46 -9.00
C ALA A 17 -6.66 -1.43 -7.82
N ALA A 18 -7.56 -2.40 -7.87
CA ALA A 18 -7.52 -3.59 -7.03
C ALA A 18 -7.45 -4.77 -7.98
N GLU A 19 -6.29 -5.42 -8.04
CA GLU A 19 -6.05 -6.51 -8.96
C GLU A 19 -5.84 -7.83 -8.23
N ARG A 20 -6.13 -8.94 -8.91
CA ARG A 20 -5.91 -10.28 -8.33
C ARG A 20 -4.47 -10.69 -8.50
N ILE A 21 -3.88 -11.21 -7.42
CA ILE A 21 -2.59 -11.89 -7.51
C ILE A 21 -2.77 -13.22 -8.24
N GLU A 22 -1.73 -13.69 -8.90
CA GLU A 22 -1.72 -15.03 -9.50
C GLU A 22 -2.11 -16.10 -8.47
N GLY A 23 -3.01 -16.98 -8.83
CA GLY A 23 -3.51 -18.05 -7.96
C GLY A 23 -4.76 -17.70 -7.17
N TRP A 24 -5.29 -16.50 -7.30
CA TRP A 24 -6.53 -16.08 -6.65
C TRP A 24 -7.59 -15.71 -7.68
N ASN A 25 -8.78 -16.32 -7.56
CA ASN A 25 -9.91 -16.08 -8.47
C ASN A 25 -11.12 -15.44 -7.77
N GLY A 26 -11.03 -15.17 -6.47
CA GLY A 26 -12.10 -14.58 -5.69
C GLY A 26 -12.21 -13.06 -5.84
N PRO A 27 -13.15 -12.43 -5.13
CA PRO A 27 -13.28 -10.98 -5.12
C PRO A 27 -12.06 -10.33 -4.46
N VAL A 28 -11.77 -9.10 -4.86
CA VAL A 28 -10.70 -8.29 -4.28
C VAL A 28 -11.20 -6.90 -3.93
N ALA A 29 -10.67 -6.35 -2.84
CA ALA A 29 -10.98 -5.00 -2.39
C ALA A 29 -9.76 -4.39 -1.71
N ARG A 30 -9.62 -3.09 -1.87
CA ARG A 30 -8.58 -2.30 -1.22
C ARG A 30 -9.24 -1.15 -0.47
N THR A 31 -8.88 -0.99 0.80
CA THR A 31 -9.42 0.08 1.66
C THR A 31 -8.28 0.91 2.23
N ARG A 32 -8.63 2.07 2.74
CA ARG A 32 -7.67 3.02 3.29
C ARG A 32 -8.13 3.58 4.62
N GLN A 33 -7.17 3.78 5.52
CA GLN A 33 -7.33 4.51 6.75
C GLN A 33 -6.36 5.70 6.72
N THR A 34 -6.87 6.91 6.59
CA THR A 34 -6.03 8.10 6.44
C THR A 34 -5.43 8.51 7.79
N ILE A 35 -4.10 8.62 7.85
CA ILE A 35 -3.36 9.05 9.06
C ILE A 35 -3.11 10.55 9.01
N ILE A 36 -2.58 11.06 7.90
CA ILE A 36 -2.39 12.49 7.67
C ILE A 36 -3.37 12.88 6.58
N GLU A 37 -4.34 13.73 6.94
CA GLU A 37 -5.32 14.23 5.98
C GLU A 37 -4.64 15.09 4.91
N PRO A 38 -5.13 15.04 3.64
CA PRO A 38 -4.61 15.90 2.60
C PRO A 38 -4.63 17.37 3.02
N GLY A 39 -3.48 18.04 2.89
CA GLY A 39 -3.31 19.44 3.27
C GLY A 39 -2.82 19.67 4.68
N ASP A 40 -2.85 18.69 5.56
CA ASP A 40 -2.35 18.83 6.93
C ASP A 40 -0.81 18.83 7.01
N SER A 41 -0.15 18.25 6.03
CA SER A 41 1.30 18.25 5.93
C SER A 41 1.73 18.86 4.60
N LYS A 42 2.76 19.69 4.66
CA LYS A 42 3.41 20.20 3.44
C LYS A 42 4.29 19.16 2.77
N ASN A 43 4.68 18.13 3.50
CA ASN A 43 5.73 17.20 3.08
C ASN A 43 5.20 15.81 2.73
N TYR A 44 4.22 15.29 3.49
CA TYR A 44 3.88 13.87 3.45
C TYR A 44 2.40 13.62 3.23
N ASN A 45 2.12 12.54 2.50
CA ASN A 45 0.88 11.76 2.60
C ASN A 45 1.17 10.55 3.47
N CYS A 46 0.22 10.15 4.31
CA CYS A 46 0.37 8.97 5.15
C CYS A 46 -0.98 8.31 5.41
N SER A 47 -1.08 7.04 5.08
CA SER A 47 -2.30 6.24 5.24
C SER A 47 -1.93 4.79 5.51
N VAL A 48 -2.86 4.04 6.12
CA VAL A 48 -2.84 2.58 6.04
C VAL A 48 -3.61 2.17 4.79
N VAL A 49 -3.06 1.26 4.02
CA VAL A 49 -3.77 0.59 2.92
C VAL A 49 -3.95 -0.87 3.33
N ASN A 50 -5.20 -1.33 3.26
CA ASN A 50 -5.57 -2.70 3.60
C ASN A 50 -6.00 -3.44 2.35
N PHE A 51 -5.47 -4.63 2.18
CA PHE A 51 -5.73 -5.50 1.03
C PHE A 51 -6.50 -6.72 1.48
N SER A 52 -7.61 -7.01 0.83
CA SER A 52 -8.32 -8.27 1.00
C SER A 52 -7.46 -9.42 0.49
N GLN A 53 -7.84 -10.65 0.83
CA GLN A 53 -7.13 -11.85 0.35
C GLN A 53 -6.96 -11.80 -1.16
N GLY A 54 -5.72 -12.02 -1.61
CA GLY A 54 -5.39 -12.07 -3.03
C GLY A 54 -5.40 -10.74 -3.77
N CYS A 55 -5.56 -9.62 -3.06
CA CYS A 55 -5.63 -8.29 -3.66
C CYS A 55 -4.26 -7.63 -3.75
N THR A 56 -3.94 -7.06 -4.90
CA THR A 56 -2.73 -6.24 -5.11
C THR A 56 -3.10 -4.91 -5.74
N THR A 57 -2.12 -4.00 -5.78
CA THR A 57 -2.26 -2.71 -6.47
C THR A 57 -2.22 -2.84 -7.99
N GLY A 58 -1.63 -3.93 -8.51
CA GLY A 58 -1.15 -3.93 -9.89
C GLY A 58 0.08 -3.04 -10.08
N TRP A 59 0.65 -3.08 -11.27
CA TRP A 59 1.87 -2.34 -11.60
C TRP A 59 1.63 -0.83 -11.61
N HIS A 60 2.55 -0.10 -10.98
CA HIS A 60 2.52 1.37 -10.97
C HIS A 60 3.90 1.94 -10.65
N THR A 61 4.01 3.26 -10.83
CA THR A 61 5.23 4.03 -10.60
C THR A 61 4.85 5.31 -9.86
N HIS A 62 5.67 5.73 -8.90
CA HIS A 62 5.55 7.04 -8.25
C HIS A 62 6.67 7.96 -8.72
N ASP A 63 6.41 9.25 -8.80
CA ASP A 63 7.44 10.26 -9.06
C ASP A 63 8.22 10.68 -7.81
N CYS A 64 7.93 10.06 -6.68
CA CYS A 64 8.62 10.26 -5.39
C CYS A 64 8.91 8.91 -4.75
N ASP A 65 9.76 8.91 -3.73
CA ASP A 65 10.01 7.72 -2.93
C ASP A 65 8.75 7.32 -2.17
N GLN A 66 8.60 6.01 -1.94
CA GLN A 66 7.54 5.45 -1.12
C GLN A 66 8.14 4.56 -0.04
N VAL A 67 7.61 4.69 1.18
CA VAL A 67 7.96 3.79 2.29
C VAL A 67 6.70 3.02 2.67
N LEU A 68 6.82 1.70 2.79
CA LEU A 68 5.78 0.81 3.26
C LEU A 68 6.21 0.21 4.59
N VAL A 69 5.32 0.21 5.58
CA VAL A 69 5.53 -0.46 6.87
C VAL A 69 4.40 -1.44 7.07
N VAL A 70 4.68 -2.74 7.06
CA VAL A 70 3.65 -3.78 7.21
C VAL A 70 3.16 -3.80 8.66
N THR A 71 1.85 -3.62 8.84
CA THR A 71 1.21 -3.53 10.17
C THR A 71 0.31 -4.71 10.48
N SER A 72 -0.17 -5.43 9.48
CA SER A 72 -1.02 -6.62 9.68
C SER A 72 -0.88 -7.60 8.53
N GLY A 73 -1.10 -8.87 8.83
CA GLY A 73 -1.09 -9.93 7.84
C GLY A 73 0.27 -10.17 7.21
N SER A 74 0.25 -10.56 5.96
CA SER A 74 1.46 -10.82 5.17
C SER A 74 1.15 -10.60 3.69
N GLY A 75 2.17 -10.28 2.89
CA GLY A 75 1.95 -10.01 1.49
C GLY A 75 3.22 -10.11 0.66
N MET A 76 3.16 -9.46 -0.50
CA MET A 76 4.25 -9.44 -1.47
C MET A 76 4.53 -8.01 -1.92
N VAL A 77 5.77 -7.77 -2.29
CA VAL A 77 6.20 -6.60 -3.05
C VAL A 77 7.07 -7.09 -4.21
N ALA A 78 6.90 -6.49 -5.37
CA ALA A 78 7.65 -6.87 -6.57
C ALA A 78 8.03 -5.65 -7.39
N ASN A 79 9.20 -5.71 -8.00
CA ASN A 79 9.60 -4.83 -9.10
C ASN A 79 9.88 -5.69 -10.33
N GLU A 80 10.50 -5.10 -11.36
CA GLU A 80 10.77 -5.83 -12.61
C GLU A 80 11.87 -6.89 -12.49
N ARG A 81 12.60 -6.92 -11.36
CA ARG A 81 13.73 -7.83 -11.14
C ARG A 81 13.49 -8.88 -10.07
N GLU A 82 12.66 -8.57 -9.06
CA GLU A 82 12.46 -9.49 -7.95
C GLU A 82 11.07 -9.38 -7.36
N LYS A 83 10.67 -10.43 -6.66
CA LYS A 83 9.43 -10.51 -5.89
C LYS A 83 9.77 -11.06 -4.51
N ARG A 84 9.35 -10.37 -3.46
CA ARG A 84 9.66 -10.71 -2.08
C ARG A 84 8.43 -10.76 -1.21
N GLU A 85 8.38 -11.74 -0.30
CA GLU A 85 7.39 -11.76 0.76
C GLU A 85 7.71 -10.71 1.82
N ILE A 86 6.68 -10.05 2.31
CA ILE A 86 6.77 -9.07 3.40
C ILE A 86 5.81 -9.43 4.52
N ASN A 87 6.25 -9.22 5.76
CA ASN A 87 5.52 -9.60 6.98
C ASN A 87 5.50 -8.43 7.95
N VAL A 88 4.67 -8.53 9.00
CA VAL A 88 4.57 -7.48 10.03
C VAL A 88 5.95 -7.14 10.55
N GLY A 89 6.25 -5.84 10.58
CA GLY A 89 7.54 -5.30 10.99
C GLY A 89 8.53 -5.09 9.85
N ASP A 90 8.23 -5.59 8.64
CA ASP A 90 9.06 -5.30 7.47
C ASP A 90 8.80 -3.88 6.98
N VAL A 91 9.86 -3.21 6.57
CA VAL A 91 9.83 -1.88 5.97
C VAL A 91 10.39 -1.96 4.57
N VAL A 92 9.65 -1.43 3.60
CA VAL A 92 10.05 -1.42 2.19
C VAL A 92 10.31 0.01 1.76
N HIS A 93 11.46 0.26 1.16
CA HIS A 93 11.77 1.54 0.52
C HIS A 93 11.75 1.34 -1.00
N ILE A 94 10.83 2.02 -1.66
CA ILE A 94 10.68 2.00 -3.11
C ILE A 94 11.10 3.37 -3.62
N LYS A 95 12.08 3.39 -4.51
CA LYS A 95 12.63 4.65 -5.05
C LYS A 95 11.69 5.26 -6.07
N ALA A 96 11.74 6.59 -6.18
CA ALA A 96 11.06 7.31 -7.25
C ALA A 96 11.40 6.69 -8.61
N GLY A 97 10.39 6.47 -9.43
CA GLY A 97 10.54 5.90 -10.77
C GLY A 97 10.63 4.37 -10.82
N GLU A 98 10.67 3.70 -9.70
CA GLU A 98 10.72 2.23 -9.66
C GLU A 98 9.33 1.64 -9.90
N ARG A 99 9.18 0.93 -11.04
CA ARG A 99 7.92 0.27 -11.38
C ARG A 99 7.75 -0.97 -10.50
N HIS A 100 6.61 -1.05 -9.81
CA HIS A 100 6.39 -2.07 -8.77
C HIS A 100 4.90 -2.34 -8.54
N TRP A 101 4.64 -3.38 -7.77
CA TRP A 101 3.33 -3.64 -7.18
C TRP A 101 3.50 -4.22 -5.77
N HIS A 102 2.48 -4.12 -4.97
CA HIS A 102 2.42 -4.73 -3.64
C HIS A 102 0.98 -5.12 -3.30
N GLY A 103 0.84 -6.01 -2.33
CA GLY A 103 -0.47 -6.46 -1.89
C GLY A 103 -0.41 -7.75 -1.11
N ALA A 104 -1.59 -8.34 -0.88
CA ALA A 104 -1.75 -9.60 -0.18
C ALA A 104 -1.36 -10.79 -1.07
N LYS A 105 -1.08 -11.92 -0.42
CA LYS A 105 -0.91 -13.20 -1.12
C LYS A 105 -2.27 -13.85 -1.38
N ALA A 106 -2.26 -14.94 -2.16
CA ALA A 106 -3.48 -15.67 -2.48
C ALA A 106 -4.20 -16.26 -1.26
N ASP A 107 -3.48 -16.46 -0.15
CA ASP A 107 -4.00 -17.06 1.08
C ASP A 107 -3.95 -16.11 2.28
N THR A 108 -3.64 -14.83 2.08
CA THR A 108 -3.49 -13.86 3.18
C THR A 108 -4.21 -12.56 2.89
N THR A 109 -4.45 -11.80 3.96
CA THR A 109 -4.73 -10.36 3.91
C THR A 109 -3.47 -9.61 4.30
N MET A 110 -3.38 -8.33 3.98
CA MET A 110 -2.26 -7.50 4.39
C MET A 110 -2.72 -6.05 4.61
N GLY A 111 -2.13 -5.41 5.63
CA GLY A 111 -2.20 -3.96 5.81
C GLY A 111 -0.81 -3.38 5.95
N HIS A 112 -0.58 -2.22 5.37
CA HIS A 112 0.67 -1.48 5.55
C HIS A 112 0.40 0.03 5.64
N ILE A 113 1.24 0.72 6.41
CA ILE A 113 1.34 2.17 6.32
C ILE A 113 2.06 2.48 5.01
N THR A 114 1.57 3.47 4.28
CA THR A 114 2.26 4.04 3.12
C THR A 114 2.59 5.50 3.39
N ILE A 115 3.83 5.88 3.08
CA ILE A 115 4.30 7.26 3.21
C ILE A 115 4.85 7.67 1.83
N THR A 116 4.29 8.75 1.30
CA THR A 116 4.74 9.37 0.05
C THR A 116 4.82 10.89 0.23
N MET A 117 5.29 11.59 -0.78
CA MET A 117 5.33 13.06 -0.77
C MET A 117 3.95 13.63 -1.03
N ALA A 118 3.63 14.75 -0.38
CA ALA A 118 2.32 15.41 -0.48
C ALA A 118 1.97 15.82 -1.92
N ASP A 119 2.96 16.16 -2.73
CA ASP A 119 2.80 16.54 -4.14
C ASP A 119 3.16 15.40 -5.11
N GLY A 120 3.41 14.21 -4.59
CA GLY A 120 3.74 13.04 -5.38
C GLY A 120 2.56 12.53 -6.20
N LYS A 121 2.86 11.95 -7.37
CA LYS A 121 1.87 11.41 -8.29
C LYS A 121 2.23 10.00 -8.71
N ALA A 122 1.19 9.19 -8.89
CA ALA A 122 1.31 7.82 -9.36
C ALA A 122 0.90 7.71 -10.82
N THR A 123 1.58 6.83 -11.55
CA THR A 123 1.25 6.43 -12.92
C THR A 123 0.98 4.93 -12.91
N TRP A 124 -0.19 4.52 -13.40
CA TRP A 124 -0.64 3.12 -13.40
C TRP A 124 -0.28 2.42 -14.71
N GLY A 125 0.14 1.17 -14.59
CA GLY A 125 0.54 0.34 -15.72
C GLY A 125 2.00 -0.07 -15.82
#